data_ab0d667fe31279358a40a5ba13304a14
#
_entry.id   ab0d667fe31279358a40a5ba13304a14
#
_cell.length_a   1.000
_cell.length_b   1.000
_cell.length_c   1.000
_cell.angle_alpha   90.00
_cell.angle_beta   90.00
_cell.angle_gamma   90.00
#
_symmetry.space_group_name_H-M   'P 1'
#
loop_
_entity.id
_entity.type
_entity.pdbx_description
1 polymer ?
#
loop_
_entity_poly.entity_id
_entity_poly.type
_entity_poly.pdbx_seq_one_letter_code
_entity_poly.pdbx_strand_id
1 'polypeptide(L)'
;QALKERDQELILLPVGKLTNIALALKKEPSIAENIRIVWLGANYPEPGEHNLEWDIEAMNYILDVDVPFEMVTVRYGDPSGTDAVKVSQAQMLHRMPEKGSKISEPVTGRHGGEFHTWGDYSANLFEMYDMGGNPPSRPLFDQAAVAIAKNSDWAESYKHPAPIYKDGQWVERPDNSRKITIWEWFDIYGIINDFFVVMNNPVTTERP
;
A
#
# COMPACT_ATOMS: atom_id res chain seq x y z
N GLN A 1 8.38 -3.35 19.29
CA GLN A 1 6.94 -3.41 19.58
C GLN A 1 6.44 -4.85 19.44
N ALA A 2 6.64 -5.53 18.30
CA ALA A 2 6.20 -6.91 18.08
C ALA A 2 6.62 -7.91 19.19
N LEU A 3 7.79 -7.73 19.78
CA LEU A 3 8.24 -8.55 20.90
C LEU A 3 7.62 -8.18 22.25
N LYS A 4 7.08 -6.96 22.37
CA LYS A 4 6.49 -6.47 23.62
C LYS A 4 4.98 -6.76 23.70
N GLU A 5 4.31 -6.81 22.55
CA GLU A 5 2.86 -6.96 22.41
C GLU A 5 2.51 -8.36 21.88
N ARG A 6 3.08 -9.41 22.55
CA ARG A 6 2.95 -10.81 22.11
C ARG A 6 1.51 -11.35 22.11
N ASP A 7 0.62 -10.70 22.80
CA ASP A 7 -0.79 -11.10 22.89
C ASP A 7 -1.67 -10.48 21.79
N GLN A 8 -1.07 -9.65 20.91
CA GLN A 8 -1.78 -8.99 19.82
C GLN A 8 -1.00 -9.14 18.49
N GLU A 9 -1.72 -9.43 17.43
CA GLU A 9 -1.16 -9.43 16.09
C GLU A 9 -0.82 -7.99 15.67
N LEU A 10 0.43 -7.76 15.31
CA LEU A 10 0.87 -6.48 14.75
C LEU A 10 0.79 -6.50 13.23
N ILE A 11 -0.06 -5.65 12.65
CA ILE A 11 -0.12 -5.50 11.19
C ILE A 11 1.02 -4.57 10.75
N LEU A 12 1.91 -5.09 9.92
CA LEU A 12 2.90 -4.30 9.20
C LEU A 12 2.34 -3.97 7.81
N LEU A 13 2.30 -2.68 7.49
CA LEU A 13 1.75 -2.17 6.24
C LEU A 13 2.86 -1.49 5.41
N PRO A 14 3.77 -2.26 4.79
CA PRO A 14 4.79 -1.68 3.92
C PRO A 14 4.16 -1.24 2.59
N VAL A 15 4.43 0.00 2.20
CA VAL A 15 4.02 0.60 0.93
C VAL A 15 5.26 1.01 0.11
N GLY A 16 6.31 0.28 0.28
CA GLY A 16 7.62 0.42 -0.37
C GLY A 16 8.33 -0.93 -0.43
N LYS A 17 9.62 -0.90 -0.71
CA LYS A 17 10.45 -2.12 -0.74
C LYS A 17 10.48 -2.83 0.63
N LEU A 18 10.59 -4.15 0.60
CA LEU A 18 10.54 -5.01 1.79
C LEU A 18 11.85 -5.14 2.57
N THR A 19 12.90 -4.41 2.22
CA THR A 19 14.24 -4.49 2.84
C THR A 19 14.20 -4.47 4.35
N ASN A 20 13.50 -3.49 4.95
CA ASN A 20 13.48 -3.31 6.40
C ASN A 20 12.78 -4.49 7.10
N ILE A 21 11.71 -5.02 6.50
CA ILE A 21 10.96 -6.16 7.04
C ILE A 21 11.82 -7.43 6.95
N ALA A 22 12.46 -7.68 5.81
CA ALA A 22 13.35 -8.81 5.62
C ALA A 22 14.54 -8.79 6.61
N LEU A 23 15.14 -7.61 6.82
CA LEU A 23 16.23 -7.44 7.79
C LEU A 23 15.76 -7.66 9.22
N ALA A 24 14.57 -7.19 9.59
CA ALA A 24 13.99 -7.42 10.91
C ALA A 24 13.77 -8.91 11.17
N LEU A 25 13.16 -9.64 10.22
CA LEU A 25 12.94 -11.08 10.31
C LEU A 25 14.25 -11.90 10.31
N LYS A 26 15.26 -11.48 9.53
CA LYS A 26 16.60 -12.11 9.56
C LYS A 26 17.29 -11.92 10.91
N LYS A 27 17.11 -10.73 11.52
CA LYS A 27 17.72 -10.40 12.81
C LYS A 27 17.01 -11.07 13.98
N GLU A 28 15.70 -11.15 13.93
CA GLU A 28 14.85 -11.71 15.00
C GLU A 28 13.70 -12.50 14.38
N PRO A 29 13.92 -13.77 14.01
CA PRO A 29 12.90 -14.59 13.36
C PRO A 29 11.63 -14.80 14.18
N SER A 30 11.74 -14.75 15.52
CA SER A 30 10.59 -14.97 16.42
C SER A 30 9.48 -13.93 16.28
N ILE A 31 9.76 -12.76 15.68
CA ILE A 31 8.71 -11.78 15.43
C ILE A 31 7.67 -12.25 14.41
N ALA A 32 8.01 -13.25 13.57
CA ALA A 32 7.11 -13.80 12.55
C ALA A 32 5.78 -14.31 13.15
N GLU A 33 5.81 -14.83 14.38
CA GLU A 33 4.64 -15.37 15.08
C GLU A 33 3.63 -14.28 15.51
N ASN A 34 4.07 -13.01 15.56
CA ASN A 34 3.28 -11.91 16.12
C ASN A 34 3.00 -10.80 15.09
N ILE A 35 3.35 -11.01 13.83
CA ILE A 35 3.13 -10.03 12.79
C ILE A 35 2.35 -10.61 11.62
N ARG A 36 1.60 -9.75 10.96
CA ARG A 36 1.00 -9.96 9.65
C ARG A 36 1.46 -8.85 8.71
N ILE A 37 1.93 -9.21 7.52
CA ILE A 37 2.44 -8.25 6.55
C ILE A 37 1.40 -8.07 5.45
N VAL A 38 0.88 -6.85 5.29
CA VAL A 38 0.00 -6.45 4.18
C VAL A 38 0.79 -5.51 3.31
N TRP A 39 1.31 -6.00 2.20
CA TRP A 39 2.26 -5.28 1.36
C TRP A 39 1.63 -4.80 0.06
N LEU A 40 1.71 -3.49 -0.19
CA LEU A 40 1.46 -2.97 -1.53
C LEU A 40 2.67 -3.18 -2.41
N GLY A 41 2.51 -3.97 -3.46
CA GLY A 41 3.58 -4.22 -4.42
C GLY A 41 3.27 -5.36 -5.36
N ALA A 42 4.14 -5.52 -6.33
CA ALA A 42 4.06 -6.47 -7.42
C ALA A 42 2.92 -6.22 -8.43
N ASN A 43 3.25 -6.45 -9.68
CA ASN A 43 2.29 -6.46 -10.79
C ASN A 43 1.72 -7.87 -11.07
N TYR A 44 1.86 -8.78 -10.10
CA TYR A 44 1.54 -10.20 -10.25
C TYR A 44 0.15 -10.46 -10.87
N PRO A 45 0.00 -11.39 -11.84
CA PRO A 45 1.03 -12.35 -12.30
C PRO A 45 2.04 -11.79 -13.31
N GLU A 46 1.84 -10.58 -13.82
CA GLU A 46 2.77 -9.94 -14.75
C GLU A 46 4.03 -9.45 -14.02
N PRO A 47 5.17 -9.35 -14.70
CA PRO A 47 6.39 -8.83 -14.10
C PRO A 47 6.33 -7.33 -13.83
N GLY A 48 7.36 -6.86 -13.11
CA GLY A 48 7.55 -5.44 -12.83
C GLY A 48 6.77 -4.97 -11.60
N GLU A 49 6.96 -3.79 -11.24
CA GLU A 49 6.43 -2.94 -10.19
C GLU A 49 7.57 -2.38 -9.33
N HIS A 50 7.43 -1.10 -9.02
CA HIS A 50 8.45 -0.28 -8.38
C HIS A 50 8.94 -0.85 -7.03
N ASN A 51 8.03 -1.22 -6.12
CA ASN A 51 8.40 -1.70 -4.78
C ASN A 51 9.09 -3.07 -4.83
N LEU A 52 8.68 -3.93 -5.77
CA LEU A 52 9.31 -5.22 -6.01
C LEU A 52 10.73 -5.05 -6.56
N GLU A 53 10.88 -4.25 -7.62
CA GLU A 53 12.15 -4.15 -8.36
C GLU A 53 13.27 -3.50 -7.55
N TRP A 54 12.93 -2.69 -6.54
CA TRP A 54 13.91 -2.05 -5.69
C TRP A 54 14.60 -2.99 -4.69
N ASP A 55 14.02 -4.17 -4.39
CA ASP A 55 14.66 -5.18 -3.55
C ASP A 55 14.06 -6.58 -3.75
N ILE A 56 14.41 -7.21 -4.85
CA ILE A 56 13.95 -8.54 -5.22
C ILE A 56 14.41 -9.61 -4.19
N GLU A 57 15.60 -9.44 -3.62
CA GLU A 57 16.14 -10.39 -2.62
C GLU A 57 15.29 -10.35 -1.34
N ALA A 58 14.92 -9.16 -0.86
CA ALA A 58 14.05 -9.04 0.29
C ALA A 58 12.67 -9.65 0.02
N MET A 59 12.10 -9.41 -1.18
CA MET A 59 10.83 -10.00 -1.57
C MET A 59 10.88 -11.53 -1.58
N ASN A 60 11.86 -12.12 -2.25
CA ASN A 60 12.00 -13.56 -2.32
C ASN A 60 12.25 -14.18 -0.93
N TYR A 61 12.99 -13.51 -0.07
CA TYR A 61 13.16 -13.94 1.32
C TYR A 61 11.83 -14.00 2.06
N ILE A 62 10.98 -12.97 1.95
CA ILE A 62 9.65 -12.95 2.58
C ILE A 62 8.73 -14.04 2.03
N LEU A 63 8.82 -14.37 0.73
CA LEU A 63 8.06 -15.45 0.11
C LEU A 63 8.44 -16.84 0.64
N ASP A 64 9.65 -16.99 1.19
CA ASP A 64 10.16 -18.27 1.73
C ASP A 64 10.01 -18.38 3.26
N VAL A 65 9.91 -17.26 3.98
CA VAL A 65 9.75 -17.26 5.44
C VAL A 65 8.31 -17.57 5.84
N ASP A 66 8.16 -18.36 6.91
CA ASP A 66 6.85 -18.67 7.48
C ASP A 66 6.33 -17.48 8.31
N VAL A 67 5.75 -16.50 7.64
CA VAL A 67 5.14 -15.31 8.21
C VAL A 67 3.83 -15.01 7.46
N PRO A 68 2.73 -14.66 8.11
CA PRO A 68 1.51 -14.22 7.41
C PRO A 68 1.84 -13.07 6.44
N PHE A 69 1.72 -13.35 5.13
CA PHE A 69 2.04 -12.39 4.08
C PHE A 69 0.89 -12.25 3.08
N GLU A 70 0.52 -11.01 2.83
CA GLU A 70 -0.55 -10.60 1.94
C GLU A 70 -0.02 -9.64 0.90
N MET A 71 -0.15 -10.02 -0.36
CA MET A 71 0.25 -9.22 -1.52
C MET A 71 -0.96 -8.46 -2.06
N VAL A 72 -0.91 -7.14 -1.95
CA VAL A 72 -1.92 -6.22 -2.52
C VAL A 72 -1.42 -5.80 -3.89
N THR A 73 -1.91 -6.47 -4.94
CA THR A 73 -1.33 -6.39 -6.29
C THR A 73 -1.67 -5.10 -7.01
N VAL A 74 -0.69 -4.56 -7.74
CA VAL A 74 -0.87 -3.32 -8.52
C VAL A 74 -1.63 -3.56 -9.80
N ARG A 75 -1.24 -4.52 -10.62
CA ARG A 75 -1.85 -4.91 -11.91
C ARG A 75 -2.12 -3.71 -12.81
N TYR A 76 -1.06 -3.13 -13.32
CA TYR A 76 -1.13 -1.95 -14.20
C TYR A 76 -2.06 -2.14 -15.40
N GLY A 77 -3.05 -1.25 -15.53
CA GLY A 77 -4.04 -1.28 -16.61
C GLY A 77 -5.14 -2.34 -16.47
N ASP A 78 -5.11 -3.17 -15.44
CA ASP A 78 -6.10 -4.21 -15.18
C ASP A 78 -7.10 -3.74 -14.10
N PRO A 79 -8.42 -3.95 -14.29
CA PRO A 79 -9.43 -3.52 -13.33
C PRO A 79 -9.39 -4.28 -12.00
N SER A 80 -8.72 -5.41 -11.94
CA SER A 80 -8.60 -6.23 -10.73
C SER A 80 -7.50 -5.75 -9.76
N GLY A 81 -6.59 -4.86 -10.20
CA GLY A 81 -5.49 -4.38 -9.37
C GLY A 81 -5.76 -3.04 -8.70
N THR A 82 -4.84 -2.63 -7.82
CA THR A 82 -4.92 -1.31 -7.16
C THR A 82 -4.76 -0.15 -8.15
N ASP A 83 -4.24 -0.41 -9.36
CA ASP A 83 -4.21 0.60 -10.44
C ASP A 83 -5.61 1.09 -10.81
N ALA A 84 -6.65 0.32 -10.56
CA ALA A 84 -8.03 0.72 -10.77
C ALA A 84 -8.59 1.66 -9.69
N VAL A 85 -7.98 1.71 -8.50
CA VAL A 85 -8.39 2.56 -7.38
C VAL A 85 -7.95 4.00 -7.65
N LYS A 86 -8.62 4.67 -8.59
CA LYS A 86 -8.25 5.99 -9.11
C LYS A 86 -9.14 7.10 -8.58
N VAL A 87 -8.53 8.26 -8.35
CA VAL A 87 -9.21 9.52 -8.10
C VAL A 87 -8.86 10.51 -9.19
N SER A 88 -9.85 11.28 -9.65
CA SER A 88 -9.59 12.30 -10.66
C SER A 88 -8.95 13.55 -10.06
N GLN A 89 -8.20 14.28 -10.89
CA GLN A 89 -7.65 15.58 -10.51
C GLN A 89 -8.76 16.51 -10.00
N ALA A 90 -9.89 16.56 -10.70
CA ALA A 90 -11.04 17.40 -10.31
C ALA A 90 -11.58 17.02 -8.92
N GLN A 91 -11.67 15.73 -8.58
CA GLN A 91 -12.09 15.29 -7.25
C GLN A 91 -11.11 15.76 -6.17
N MET A 92 -9.80 15.64 -6.41
CA MET A 92 -8.78 16.07 -5.44
C MET A 92 -8.81 17.59 -5.25
N LEU A 93 -8.83 18.36 -6.33
CA LEU A 93 -8.85 19.82 -6.25
C LEU A 93 -10.14 20.37 -5.60
N HIS A 94 -11.26 19.65 -5.72
CA HIS A 94 -12.52 20.06 -5.13
C HIS A 94 -12.69 19.61 -3.66
N ARG A 95 -12.22 18.41 -3.31
CA ARG A 95 -12.55 17.78 -2.03
C ARG A 95 -11.45 17.87 -0.97
N MET A 96 -10.20 18.11 -1.37
CA MET A 96 -9.05 18.05 -0.44
C MET A 96 -8.63 19.40 0.19
N PRO A 97 -8.87 20.59 -0.41
CA PRO A 97 -8.43 21.82 0.22
C PRO A 97 -8.92 21.94 1.67
N GLU A 98 -8.02 22.36 2.56
CA GLU A 98 -8.22 22.53 4.01
C GLU A 98 -8.51 21.22 4.79
N LYS A 99 -8.39 20.05 4.17
CA LYS A 99 -8.67 18.74 4.78
C LYS A 99 -7.43 18.04 5.30
N GLY A 100 -7.66 17.00 6.09
CA GLY A 100 -6.62 16.18 6.67
C GLY A 100 -5.91 16.83 7.85
N SER A 101 -4.76 16.27 8.20
CA SER A 101 -3.95 16.76 9.33
C SER A 101 -3.48 18.18 9.11
N LYS A 102 -3.48 18.97 10.20
CA LYS A 102 -3.08 20.39 10.21
C LYS A 102 -1.84 20.59 11.07
N ILE A 103 -1.00 21.54 10.67
CA ILE A 103 0.20 21.95 11.40
C ILE A 103 0.26 23.47 11.50
N SER A 104 0.85 23.98 12.59
CA SER A 104 1.01 25.42 12.80
C SER A 104 2.09 26.03 11.90
N GLU A 105 3.26 25.36 11.82
CA GLU A 105 4.35 25.77 10.96
C GLU A 105 4.19 25.09 9.59
N PRO A 106 4.25 25.84 8.48
CA PRO A 106 4.04 25.27 7.15
C PRO A 106 5.18 24.34 6.74
N VAL A 107 4.84 23.37 5.88
CA VAL A 107 5.82 22.51 5.18
C VAL A 107 5.98 22.99 3.76
N THR A 108 7.22 23.10 3.30
CA THR A 108 7.53 23.38 1.90
C THR A 108 7.21 22.15 1.06
N GLY A 109 6.35 22.32 0.06
CA GLY A 109 5.97 21.24 -0.86
C GLY A 109 7.08 20.87 -1.86
N ARG A 110 6.96 19.69 -2.47
CA ARG A 110 7.94 19.19 -3.45
C ARG A 110 8.17 20.13 -4.65
N HIS A 111 7.12 20.84 -5.06
CA HIS A 111 7.15 21.78 -6.19
C HIS A 111 7.19 23.25 -5.73
N GLY A 112 7.59 23.49 -4.48
CA GLY A 112 7.51 24.80 -3.85
C GLY A 112 6.13 25.04 -3.20
N GLY A 113 5.92 26.26 -2.67
CA GLY A 113 4.75 26.62 -1.89
C GLY A 113 4.84 26.14 -0.43
N GLU A 114 4.02 26.73 0.41
CA GLU A 114 3.95 26.42 1.84
C GLU A 114 2.55 25.94 2.17
N PHE A 115 2.44 24.82 2.90
CA PHE A 115 1.20 24.12 3.16
C PHE A 115 1.02 23.86 4.66
N HIS A 116 -0.15 24.20 5.19
CA HIS A 116 -0.53 23.95 6.57
C HIS A 116 -1.41 22.71 6.73
N THR A 117 -1.96 22.17 5.63
CA THR A 117 -2.80 20.98 5.66
C THR A 117 -2.31 19.93 4.68
N TRP A 118 -2.51 18.66 5.02
CA TRP A 118 -2.24 17.56 4.12
C TRP A 118 -3.06 17.68 2.82
N GLY A 119 -4.31 18.15 2.94
CA GLY A 119 -5.21 18.29 1.80
C GLY A 119 -4.75 19.32 0.79
N ASP A 120 -4.29 20.50 1.25
CA ASP A 120 -3.78 21.54 0.35
C ASP A 120 -2.53 21.05 -0.37
N TYR A 121 -1.62 20.36 0.34
CA TYR A 121 -0.44 19.77 -0.27
C TYR A 121 -0.80 18.68 -1.30
N SER A 122 -1.74 17.81 -0.97
CA SER A 122 -2.19 16.75 -1.88
C SER A 122 -2.86 17.32 -3.13
N ALA A 123 -3.69 18.35 -2.98
CA ALA A 123 -4.30 19.06 -4.12
C ALA A 123 -3.23 19.68 -5.04
N ASN A 124 -2.22 20.32 -4.45
CA ASN A 124 -1.10 20.87 -5.21
C ASN A 124 -0.32 19.81 -5.97
N LEU A 125 -0.05 18.64 -5.36
CA LEU A 125 0.61 17.53 -6.06
C LEU A 125 -0.19 17.06 -7.28
N PHE A 126 -1.53 17.01 -7.16
CA PHE A 126 -2.40 16.63 -8.26
C PHE A 126 -2.50 17.70 -9.34
N GLU A 127 -2.40 18.98 -8.98
CA GLU A 127 -2.39 20.10 -9.93
C GLU A 127 -1.10 20.13 -10.77
N MET A 128 0.03 19.86 -10.11
CA MET A 128 1.36 19.98 -10.73
C MET A 128 1.80 18.73 -11.51
N TYR A 129 1.08 17.63 -11.40
CA TYR A 129 1.43 16.38 -12.07
C TYR A 129 0.64 16.23 -13.38
N ASP A 130 1.35 15.91 -14.49
CA ASP A 130 0.70 15.57 -15.76
C ASP A 130 0.10 14.16 -15.67
N MET A 131 -1.22 14.11 -15.59
CA MET A 131 -1.98 12.87 -15.39
C MET A 131 -2.53 12.36 -16.71
N GLY A 132 -2.41 11.06 -16.90
CA GLY A 132 -3.09 10.36 -17.98
C GLY A 132 -4.58 10.16 -17.72
N GLY A 133 -5.30 9.71 -18.77
CA GLY A 133 -6.71 9.36 -18.70
C GLY A 133 -7.68 10.50 -19.05
N ASN A 134 -8.94 10.12 -19.18
CA ASN A 134 -10.05 11.06 -19.40
C ASN A 134 -11.23 10.65 -18.53
N PRO A 135 -11.53 11.35 -17.41
CA PRO A 135 -10.80 12.55 -16.93
C PRO A 135 -9.38 12.22 -16.41
N PRO A 136 -8.49 13.24 -16.35
CA PRO A 136 -7.16 13.08 -15.75
C PRO A 136 -7.27 12.50 -14.35
N SER A 137 -6.58 11.37 -14.09
CA SER A 137 -6.75 10.59 -12.86
C SER A 137 -5.45 9.91 -12.45
N ARG A 138 -5.32 9.62 -11.15
CA ARG A 138 -4.16 8.90 -10.61
C ARG A 138 -4.61 7.81 -9.64
N PRO A 139 -3.99 6.61 -9.69
CA PRO A 139 -4.21 5.58 -8.69
C PRO A 139 -3.76 6.02 -7.30
N LEU A 140 -4.55 5.68 -6.30
CA LEU A 140 -4.19 5.77 -4.88
C LEU A 140 -3.76 4.38 -4.40
N PHE A 141 -2.65 3.87 -4.92
CA PHE A 141 -2.16 2.52 -4.68
C PHE A 141 -2.11 2.16 -3.20
N ASP A 142 -1.48 3.01 -2.39
CA ASP A 142 -1.23 2.77 -0.97
C ASP A 142 -2.53 2.71 -0.16
N GLN A 143 -3.54 3.51 -0.54
CA GLN A 143 -4.83 3.53 0.12
C GLN A 143 -5.57 2.20 0.01
N ALA A 144 -5.37 1.45 -1.06
CA ALA A 144 -5.95 0.11 -1.18
C ALA A 144 -5.39 -0.85 -0.13
N ALA A 145 -4.06 -0.82 0.12
CA ALA A 145 -3.45 -1.63 1.17
C ALA A 145 -3.90 -1.19 2.58
N VAL A 146 -4.03 0.12 2.82
CA VAL A 146 -4.61 0.65 4.08
C VAL A 146 -6.05 0.17 4.26
N ALA A 147 -6.84 0.21 3.18
CA ALA A 147 -8.25 -0.21 3.18
C ALA A 147 -8.39 -1.69 3.57
N ILE A 148 -7.58 -2.58 2.98
CA ILE A 148 -7.56 -4.02 3.31
C ILE A 148 -7.21 -4.25 4.79
N ALA A 149 -6.23 -3.53 5.32
CA ALA A 149 -5.88 -3.63 6.74
C ALA A 149 -7.00 -3.15 7.66
N LYS A 150 -7.84 -2.21 7.19
CA LYS A 150 -8.97 -1.64 7.92
C LYS A 150 -10.25 -2.47 7.79
N ASN A 151 -10.56 -2.92 6.58
CA ASN A 151 -11.74 -3.71 6.25
C ASN A 151 -11.46 -4.62 5.05
N SER A 152 -11.31 -5.92 5.32
CA SER A 152 -11.02 -6.93 4.30
C SER A 152 -12.15 -7.14 3.29
N ASP A 153 -13.39 -6.71 3.60
CA ASP A 153 -14.53 -6.85 2.70
C ASP A 153 -14.48 -5.90 1.49
N TRP A 154 -13.51 -4.99 1.46
CA TRP A 154 -13.30 -4.07 0.33
C TRP A 154 -12.45 -4.63 -0.80
N ALA A 155 -12.11 -5.93 -0.77
CA ALA A 155 -11.50 -6.62 -1.89
C ALA A 155 -11.73 -8.13 -1.80
N GLU A 156 -11.49 -8.83 -2.90
CA GLU A 156 -11.43 -10.28 -2.92
C GLU A 156 -10.00 -10.76 -2.66
N SER A 157 -9.87 -11.96 -2.10
CA SER A 157 -8.56 -12.57 -1.89
C SER A 157 -8.58 -14.07 -2.08
N TYR A 158 -7.42 -14.62 -2.41
CA TYR A 158 -7.23 -16.07 -2.47
C TYR A 158 -5.87 -16.48 -1.93
N LYS A 159 -5.77 -17.73 -1.48
CA LYS A 159 -4.50 -18.35 -1.08
C LYS A 159 -3.80 -18.93 -2.30
N HIS A 160 -2.52 -18.59 -2.46
CA HIS A 160 -1.70 -19.04 -3.57
C HIS A 160 -0.37 -19.62 -3.06
N PRO A 161 0.14 -20.73 -3.65
CA PRO A 161 1.49 -21.18 -3.35
C PRO A 161 2.49 -20.08 -3.64
N ALA A 162 3.35 -19.74 -2.66
CA ALA A 162 4.27 -18.63 -2.80
C ALA A 162 5.18 -18.80 -4.02
N PRO A 163 5.09 -17.93 -5.06
CA PRO A 163 5.96 -17.98 -6.23
C PRO A 163 7.37 -17.48 -5.86
N ILE A 164 8.26 -17.39 -6.83
CA ILE A 164 9.53 -16.68 -6.71
C ILE A 164 9.70 -15.71 -7.88
N TYR A 165 10.31 -14.56 -7.64
CA TYR A 165 10.64 -13.62 -8.72
C TYR A 165 12.09 -13.80 -9.14
N LYS A 166 12.30 -14.22 -10.39
CA LYS A 166 13.63 -14.55 -10.91
C LYS A 166 13.76 -14.14 -12.37
N ASP A 167 14.91 -13.59 -12.74
CA ASP A 167 15.24 -13.17 -14.10
C ASP A 167 14.17 -12.25 -14.73
N GLY A 168 13.60 -11.36 -13.91
CA GLY A 168 12.58 -10.39 -14.34
C GLY A 168 11.18 -10.99 -14.52
N GLN A 169 10.90 -12.17 -14.01
CA GLN A 169 9.61 -12.86 -14.15
C GLN A 169 9.20 -13.59 -12.88
N TRP A 170 7.89 -13.81 -12.72
CA TRP A 170 7.35 -14.70 -11.72
C TRP A 170 7.51 -16.16 -12.16
N VAL A 171 8.03 -16.98 -11.27
CA VAL A 171 8.12 -18.43 -11.46
C VAL A 171 7.22 -19.11 -10.44
N GLU A 172 6.20 -19.77 -10.93
CA GLU A 172 5.24 -20.51 -10.10
C GLU A 172 5.89 -21.72 -9.44
N ARG A 173 5.47 -21.97 -8.20
CA ARG A 173 5.90 -23.12 -7.39
C ARG A 173 4.66 -23.88 -6.88
N PRO A 174 3.91 -24.58 -7.74
CA PRO A 174 2.59 -25.17 -7.40
C PRO A 174 2.66 -26.16 -6.23
N ASP A 175 3.79 -26.85 -6.06
CA ASP A 175 4.01 -27.80 -4.97
C ASP A 175 4.55 -27.16 -3.69
N ASN A 176 4.72 -25.84 -3.67
CA ASN A 176 5.18 -25.13 -2.48
C ASN A 176 4.09 -25.17 -1.40
N SER A 177 4.43 -25.75 -0.25
CA SER A 177 3.54 -25.79 0.92
C SER A 177 3.29 -24.40 1.52
N ARG A 178 4.26 -23.48 1.34
CA ARG A 178 4.14 -22.09 1.74
C ARG A 178 3.08 -21.39 0.89
N LYS A 179 2.06 -20.82 1.52
CA LYS A 179 1.00 -20.05 0.84
C LYS A 179 0.99 -18.62 1.31
N ILE A 180 0.74 -17.72 0.37
CA ILE A 180 0.50 -16.30 0.61
C ILE A 180 -0.95 -15.97 0.28
N THR A 181 -1.44 -14.82 0.73
CA THR A 181 -2.72 -14.26 0.29
C THR A 181 -2.46 -13.25 -0.81
N ILE A 182 -3.24 -13.31 -1.87
CA ILE A 182 -3.22 -12.30 -2.94
C ILE A 182 -4.56 -11.58 -2.93
N TRP A 183 -4.50 -10.24 -2.91
CA TRP A 183 -5.65 -9.36 -2.93
C TRP A 183 -5.88 -8.78 -4.32
N GLU A 184 -7.16 -8.80 -4.76
CA GLU A 184 -7.62 -8.31 -6.06
C GLU A 184 -9.08 -7.86 -5.99
N TRP A 185 -9.61 -7.28 -7.08
CA TRP A 185 -11.02 -6.86 -7.19
C TRP A 185 -11.48 -5.93 -6.08
N PHE A 186 -10.85 -4.75 -6.03
CA PHE A 186 -11.06 -3.75 -4.98
C PHE A 186 -12.41 -3.03 -5.14
N ASP A 187 -13.14 -2.82 -4.04
CA ASP A 187 -14.26 -1.89 -3.98
C ASP A 187 -13.77 -0.45 -4.10
N ILE A 188 -13.60 0.01 -5.34
CA ILE A 188 -13.06 1.33 -5.67
C ILE A 188 -13.88 2.43 -4.98
N TYR A 189 -15.21 2.32 -4.99
CA TYR A 189 -16.09 3.34 -4.43
C TYR A 189 -16.00 3.37 -2.90
N GLY A 190 -16.00 2.22 -2.25
CA GLY A 190 -15.85 2.10 -0.81
C GLY A 190 -14.53 2.70 -0.35
N ILE A 191 -13.42 2.33 -0.98
CA ILE A 191 -12.05 2.77 -0.64
C ILE A 191 -11.90 4.29 -0.85
N ILE A 192 -12.32 4.82 -2.00
CA ILE A 192 -12.21 6.26 -2.30
C ILE A 192 -13.14 7.07 -1.40
N ASN A 193 -14.34 6.57 -1.10
CA ASN A 193 -15.23 7.25 -0.18
C ASN A 193 -14.66 7.30 1.23
N ASP A 194 -14.13 6.19 1.74
CA ASP A 194 -13.49 6.11 3.06
C ASP A 194 -12.30 7.08 3.15
N PHE A 195 -11.45 7.12 2.12
CA PHE A 195 -10.35 8.07 2.04
C PHE A 195 -10.82 9.51 2.28
N PHE A 196 -11.84 9.96 1.56
CA PHE A 196 -12.34 11.33 1.73
C PHE A 196 -13.07 11.55 3.06
N VAL A 197 -13.75 10.53 3.60
CA VAL A 197 -14.37 10.62 4.92
C VAL A 197 -13.30 10.81 6.00
N VAL A 198 -12.21 10.04 5.95
CA VAL A 198 -11.09 10.19 6.87
C VAL A 198 -10.43 11.55 6.74
N MET A 199 -10.24 12.05 5.52
CA MET A 199 -9.65 13.38 5.30
C MET A 199 -10.54 14.50 5.82
N ASN A 200 -11.87 14.36 5.80
CA ASN A 200 -12.79 15.33 6.40
C ASN A 200 -12.77 15.32 7.94
N ASN A 201 -12.45 14.18 8.54
CA ASN A 201 -12.46 13.97 9.99
C ASN A 201 -11.11 13.38 10.47
N PRO A 202 -10.00 14.10 10.29
CA PRO A 202 -8.71 13.57 10.64
C PRO A 202 -8.60 13.33 12.15
N VAL A 203 -8.11 12.16 12.53
CA VAL A 203 -7.72 11.89 13.92
C VAL A 203 -6.39 12.60 14.19
N THR A 204 -6.43 13.64 15.02
CA THR A 204 -5.21 14.28 15.51
C THR A 204 -4.74 13.54 16.75
N THR A 205 -3.64 12.83 16.65
CA THR A 205 -2.94 12.35 17.84
C THR A 205 -2.02 13.46 18.33
N GLU A 206 -2.25 13.94 19.55
CA GLU A 206 -1.24 14.73 20.23
C GLU A 206 0.02 13.87 20.35
N ARG A 207 1.13 14.34 19.82
CA ARG A 207 2.42 13.69 20.06
C ARG A 207 2.72 13.83 21.55
N PRO A 208 3.05 12.71 22.26
CA PRO A 208 3.51 12.78 23.62
C PRO A 208 4.84 13.55 23.74
#